data_15f044e571a6c8fbb2f0a67d76186c82
#
_entry.id   15f044e571a6c8fbb2f0a67d76186c82
#
_cell.length_a   1.000
_cell.length_b   1.000
_cell.length_c   1.000
_cell.angle_alpha   90.00
_cell.angle_beta   90.00
_cell.angle_gamma   90.00
#
_symmetry.space_group_name_H-M   'P 1'
#
loop_
_entity.id
_entity.type
_entity.pdbx_description
1 polymer ?
#
loop_
_entity_poly.entity_id
_entity_poly.type
_entity_poly.pdbx_seq_one_letter_code
_entity_poly.pdbx_strand_id
1 'polypeptide(L)'
;MYVFLSPHFDDAILSCGAFIRSLTQRGANVTIMTVMGGNLPDPLPKNPLIEELHARWGVGENPIESRKAEDKRAASYLGALTAVITIPDCVYRAHDGVALYQTNESLFGAVHPQDPAHEKLRLDDLSTETFIKAVYVPLGVGGHVDHILVRDAGIHLHDQHPPFEVWFYEEYPYSENAQKLAEAQDNFPRPIESVVHKQKLSYMRAKWEAIACYESQISTFWATLSDMKKSVEAHMRVIGNGDLAERFWRILD
;
A
#
# COMPACT_ATOMS: atom_id res chain seq x y z
N MET A 1 16.22 2.80 -10.52
CA MET A 1 14.94 3.26 -9.99
C MET A 1 14.44 2.27 -8.93
N TYR A 2 13.70 2.72 -7.92
CA TYR A 2 12.98 1.88 -6.96
C TYR A 2 11.48 2.10 -7.16
N VAL A 3 10.68 1.02 -7.14
CA VAL A 3 9.23 1.08 -7.33
C VAL A 3 8.55 0.57 -6.07
N PHE A 4 7.58 1.31 -5.54
CA PHE A 4 6.73 0.88 -4.42
C PHE A 4 5.31 0.72 -4.94
N LEU A 5 4.82 -0.52 -4.99
CA LEU A 5 3.43 -0.81 -5.34
C LEU A 5 2.57 -0.54 -4.11
N SER A 6 1.68 0.42 -4.21
CA SER A 6 0.73 0.80 -3.18
C SER A 6 -0.65 0.26 -3.58
N PRO A 7 -1.27 -0.66 -2.85
CA PRO A 7 -2.64 -1.06 -3.17
C PRO A 7 -3.57 0.15 -3.32
N HIS A 8 -3.61 1.03 -2.35
CA HIS A 8 -4.34 2.29 -2.40
C HIS A 8 -3.39 3.49 -2.32
N PHE A 9 -3.91 4.72 -2.34
CA PHE A 9 -3.12 5.96 -2.45
C PHE A 9 -2.21 6.25 -1.24
N ASP A 10 -2.35 5.58 -0.11
CA ASP A 10 -1.64 5.89 1.15
C ASP A 10 -0.72 4.76 1.64
N ASP A 11 -0.99 3.49 1.29
CA ASP A 11 -0.38 2.31 1.89
C ASP A 11 1.16 2.32 1.88
N ALA A 12 1.76 2.63 0.73
CA ALA A 12 3.23 2.63 0.62
C ALA A 12 3.88 3.73 1.47
N ILE A 13 3.26 4.90 1.60
CA ILE A 13 3.78 6.00 2.42
C ILE A 13 3.54 5.72 3.90
N LEU A 14 2.37 5.22 4.27
CA LEU A 14 2.08 4.78 5.63
C LEU A 14 3.09 3.73 6.11
N SER A 15 3.45 2.80 5.25
CA SER A 15 4.33 1.66 5.58
C SER A 15 5.82 2.01 5.45
N CYS A 16 6.24 2.59 4.32
CA CYS A 16 7.62 2.71 3.88
C CYS A 16 8.15 4.16 3.80
N GLY A 17 7.40 5.16 4.27
CA GLY A 17 7.72 6.57 4.02
C GLY A 17 9.11 7.01 4.46
N ALA A 18 9.62 6.51 5.60
CA ALA A 18 10.95 6.85 6.06
C ALA A 18 12.04 6.20 5.20
N PHE A 19 11.85 4.97 4.75
CA PHE A 19 12.77 4.30 3.85
C PHE A 19 12.76 4.95 2.45
N ILE A 20 11.59 5.28 1.90
CA ILE A 20 11.45 6.06 0.65
C ILE A 20 12.25 7.35 0.76
N ARG A 21 12.08 8.12 1.86
CA ARG A 21 12.86 9.34 2.09
C ARG A 21 14.35 9.07 2.16
N SER A 22 14.76 7.96 2.77
CA SER A 22 16.17 7.59 2.84
C SER A 22 16.80 7.30 1.47
N LEU A 23 16.03 6.73 0.55
CA LEU A 23 16.43 6.45 -0.83
C LEU A 23 16.58 7.75 -1.64
N THR A 24 15.54 8.59 -1.62
CA THR A 24 15.54 9.87 -2.38
C THR A 24 16.61 10.83 -1.88
N GLN A 25 16.87 10.87 -0.56
CA GLN A 25 17.93 11.69 0.01
C GLN A 25 19.35 11.26 -0.43
N ARG A 26 19.51 10.01 -0.87
CA ARG A 26 20.75 9.47 -1.47
C ARG A 26 20.78 9.61 -3.00
N GLY A 27 19.84 10.35 -3.57
CA GLY A 27 19.75 10.62 -5.01
C GLY A 27 19.13 9.48 -5.82
N ALA A 28 18.47 8.53 -5.18
CA ALA A 28 17.77 7.48 -5.90
C ALA A 28 16.44 7.99 -6.49
N ASN A 29 16.12 7.57 -7.72
CA ASN A 29 14.79 7.75 -8.28
C ASN A 29 13.84 6.75 -7.65
N VAL A 30 12.75 7.23 -7.06
CA VAL A 30 11.69 6.42 -6.43
C VAL A 30 10.36 6.77 -7.07
N THR A 31 9.59 5.75 -7.43
CA THR A 31 8.20 5.88 -7.91
C THR A 31 7.28 5.11 -6.97
N ILE A 32 6.25 5.75 -6.48
CA ILE A 32 5.12 5.12 -5.79
C ILE A 32 4.05 4.90 -6.84
N MET A 33 3.67 3.63 -7.05
CA MET A 33 2.72 3.23 -8.07
C MET A 33 1.46 2.70 -7.38
N THR A 34 0.41 3.52 -7.35
CA THR A 34 -0.89 3.11 -6.81
C THR A 34 -1.59 2.17 -7.77
N VAL A 35 -1.90 0.96 -7.30
CA VAL A 35 -2.45 -0.11 -8.13
C VAL A 35 -3.96 0.04 -8.32
N MET A 36 -4.70 0.22 -7.24
CA MET A 36 -6.16 0.37 -7.25
C MET A 36 -6.56 1.85 -7.28
N GLY A 37 -5.91 2.61 -8.19
CA GLY A 37 -6.12 4.05 -8.35
C GLY A 37 -7.03 4.43 -9.53
N GLY A 38 -7.79 3.46 -10.06
CA GLY A 38 -8.70 3.68 -11.19
C GLY A 38 -9.84 4.63 -10.87
N ASN A 39 -10.37 5.27 -11.91
CA ASN A 39 -11.51 6.17 -11.78
C ASN A 39 -12.77 5.42 -11.36
N LEU A 40 -13.75 6.17 -10.84
CA LEU A 40 -15.08 5.63 -10.55
C LEU A 40 -15.67 5.02 -11.84
N PRO A 41 -16.26 3.83 -11.78
CA PRO A 41 -16.97 3.27 -12.93
C PRO A 41 -18.27 4.06 -13.19
N ASP A 42 -18.68 4.08 -14.46
CA ASP A 42 -19.96 4.64 -14.87
C ASP A 42 -20.74 3.55 -15.64
N PRO A 43 -21.89 3.10 -15.14
CA PRO A 43 -22.54 3.49 -13.89
C PRO A 43 -21.81 2.97 -12.66
N LEU A 44 -21.92 3.72 -11.54
CA LEU A 44 -21.42 3.28 -10.22
C LEU A 44 -22.25 2.07 -9.74
N PRO A 45 -21.63 0.97 -9.26
CA PRO A 45 -22.36 -0.16 -8.74
C PRO A 45 -23.17 0.23 -7.48
N LYS A 46 -24.35 -0.36 -7.33
CA LYS A 46 -25.14 -0.18 -6.12
C LYS A 46 -24.47 -0.92 -4.97
N ASN A 47 -23.88 -0.18 -4.05
CA ASN A 47 -23.16 -0.73 -2.91
C ASN A 47 -23.27 0.26 -1.72
N PRO A 48 -23.96 -0.11 -0.63
CA PRO A 48 -24.09 0.76 0.55
C PRO A 48 -22.74 1.16 1.15
N LEU A 49 -21.73 0.30 1.01
CA LEU A 49 -20.38 0.57 1.49
C LEU A 49 -19.73 1.76 0.79
N ILE A 50 -20.05 2.02 -0.49
CA ILE A 50 -19.56 3.19 -1.23
C ILE A 50 -20.05 4.48 -0.57
N GLU A 51 -21.31 4.55 -0.22
CA GLU A 51 -21.91 5.74 0.42
C GLU A 51 -21.26 6.00 1.79
N GLU A 52 -21.08 4.93 2.58
CA GLU A 52 -20.41 5.00 3.89
C GLU A 52 -18.97 5.52 3.75
N LEU A 53 -18.19 4.95 2.81
CA LEU A 53 -16.80 5.33 2.60
C LEU A 53 -16.66 6.75 2.06
N HIS A 54 -17.49 7.15 1.08
CA HIS A 54 -17.48 8.52 0.57
C HIS A 54 -17.82 9.54 1.64
N ALA A 55 -18.81 9.23 2.51
CA ALA A 55 -19.16 10.09 3.66
C ALA A 55 -17.98 10.19 4.66
N ARG A 56 -17.29 9.09 4.92
CA ARG A 56 -16.14 9.04 5.82
C ARG A 56 -14.95 9.84 5.27
N TRP A 57 -14.68 9.73 3.98
CA TRP A 57 -13.57 10.46 3.35
C TRP A 57 -13.83 11.96 3.22
N GLY A 58 -15.09 12.41 3.13
CA GLY A 58 -15.44 13.82 3.10
C GLY A 58 -14.89 14.62 1.91
N VAL A 59 -14.59 13.97 0.78
CA VAL A 59 -13.82 14.54 -0.34
C VAL A 59 -14.66 14.95 -1.57
N GLY A 60 -15.94 15.25 -1.38
CA GLY A 60 -16.81 15.79 -2.43
C GLY A 60 -17.25 14.75 -3.48
N GLU A 61 -17.58 15.22 -4.70
CA GLU A 61 -18.18 14.40 -5.75
C GLU A 61 -17.19 13.40 -6.40
N ASN A 62 -15.90 13.70 -6.40
CA ASN A 62 -14.87 12.82 -6.97
C ASN A 62 -13.78 12.48 -5.95
N PRO A 63 -14.01 11.47 -5.10
CA PRO A 63 -13.05 11.06 -4.07
C PRO A 63 -11.71 10.59 -4.66
N ILE A 64 -11.70 10.00 -5.84
CA ILE A 64 -10.48 9.47 -6.46
C ILE A 64 -9.54 10.62 -6.84
N GLU A 65 -10.02 11.68 -7.44
CA GLU A 65 -9.17 12.83 -7.81
C GLU A 65 -8.62 13.55 -6.57
N SER A 66 -9.43 13.66 -5.51
CA SER A 66 -8.97 14.23 -4.25
C SER A 66 -7.85 13.38 -3.63
N ARG A 67 -8.02 12.06 -3.56
CA ARG A 67 -7.00 11.14 -3.04
C ARG A 67 -5.73 11.10 -3.90
N LYS A 68 -5.84 11.20 -5.23
CA LYS A 68 -4.67 11.37 -6.14
C LYS A 68 -3.89 12.64 -5.83
N ALA A 69 -4.60 13.74 -5.55
CA ALA A 69 -3.96 15.01 -5.21
C ALA A 69 -3.25 14.93 -3.83
N GLU A 70 -3.83 14.25 -2.85
CA GLU A 70 -3.22 13.97 -1.56
C GLU A 70 -1.94 13.15 -1.74
N ASP A 71 -2.01 12.05 -2.50
CA ASP A 71 -0.88 11.16 -2.77
C ASP A 71 0.29 11.89 -3.46
N LYS A 72 -0.01 12.71 -4.47
CA LYS A 72 1.00 13.53 -5.14
C LYS A 72 1.70 14.51 -4.19
N ARG A 73 0.93 15.15 -3.27
CA ARG A 73 1.52 16.02 -2.24
C ARG A 73 2.40 15.22 -1.28
N ALA A 74 1.91 14.09 -0.80
CA ALA A 74 2.61 13.19 0.12
C ALA A 74 3.93 12.67 -0.47
N ALA A 75 3.90 12.16 -1.70
CA ALA A 75 5.10 11.70 -2.41
C ALA A 75 6.12 12.82 -2.59
N SER A 76 5.68 14.05 -2.87
CA SER A 76 6.55 15.23 -3.02
C SER A 76 7.37 15.52 -1.76
N TYR A 77 6.80 15.38 -0.55
CA TYR A 77 7.53 15.50 0.72
C TYR A 77 8.67 14.49 0.85
N LEU A 78 8.48 13.31 0.28
CA LEU A 78 9.50 12.26 0.29
C LEU A 78 10.50 12.39 -0.87
N GLY A 79 10.24 13.26 -1.85
CA GLY A 79 11.03 13.41 -3.07
C GLY A 79 10.81 12.26 -4.06
N ALA A 80 9.67 11.58 -3.99
CA ALA A 80 9.26 10.50 -4.88
C ALA A 80 8.31 11.00 -5.98
N LEU A 81 8.21 10.24 -7.06
CA LEU A 81 7.22 10.40 -8.12
C LEU A 81 6.01 9.50 -7.85
N THR A 82 4.86 9.81 -8.43
CA THR A 82 3.67 8.97 -8.40
C THR A 82 3.32 8.45 -9.78
N ALA A 83 2.80 7.23 -9.83
CA ALA A 83 2.18 6.62 -11.00
C ALA A 83 0.89 5.91 -10.56
N VAL A 84 -0.04 5.66 -11.48
CA VAL A 84 -1.33 5.03 -11.17
C VAL A 84 -1.63 3.95 -12.20
N ILE A 85 -1.98 2.75 -11.72
CA ILE A 85 -2.62 1.71 -12.51
C ILE A 85 -4.14 1.92 -12.39
N THR A 86 -4.86 1.79 -13.50
CA THR A 86 -6.26 2.20 -13.59
C THR A 86 -7.25 1.08 -13.22
N ILE A 87 -6.90 0.23 -12.23
CA ILE A 87 -7.81 -0.75 -11.66
C ILE A 87 -8.62 -0.03 -10.57
N PRO A 88 -9.96 -0.09 -10.58
CA PRO A 88 -10.76 0.49 -9.50
C PRO A 88 -10.53 -0.22 -8.16
N ASP A 89 -10.62 0.53 -7.05
CA ASP A 89 -10.68 0.00 -5.69
C ASP A 89 -11.79 -1.08 -5.59
N CYS A 90 -11.60 -2.09 -4.74
CA CYS A 90 -12.49 -3.24 -4.61
C CYS A 90 -13.95 -2.85 -4.36
N VAL A 91 -14.22 -1.77 -3.65
CA VAL A 91 -15.58 -1.30 -3.37
C VAL A 91 -16.36 -0.90 -4.62
N TYR A 92 -15.66 -0.59 -5.71
CA TYR A 92 -16.24 -0.24 -7.00
C TYR A 92 -16.28 -1.39 -8.00
N ARG A 93 -15.72 -2.56 -7.64
CA ARG A 93 -15.70 -3.69 -8.56
C ARG A 93 -16.99 -4.50 -8.50
N ALA A 94 -17.46 -4.87 -9.68
CA ALA A 94 -18.71 -5.61 -9.86
C ALA A 94 -18.54 -6.69 -10.94
N HIS A 95 -19.37 -7.72 -10.83
CA HIS A 95 -19.55 -8.73 -11.87
C HIS A 95 -21.04 -8.79 -12.21
N ASP A 96 -21.37 -8.72 -13.52
CA ASP A 96 -22.75 -8.68 -14.01
C ASP A 96 -23.63 -7.61 -13.32
N GLY A 97 -23.05 -6.45 -13.01
CA GLY A 97 -23.73 -5.33 -12.36
C GLY A 97 -23.94 -5.48 -10.85
N VAL A 98 -23.46 -6.58 -10.24
CA VAL A 98 -23.53 -6.82 -8.80
C VAL A 98 -22.18 -6.52 -8.16
N ALA A 99 -22.15 -5.64 -7.14
CA ALA A 99 -20.94 -5.32 -6.40
C ALA A 99 -20.40 -6.58 -5.69
N LEU A 100 -19.07 -6.81 -5.81
CA LEU A 100 -18.42 -8.01 -5.27
C LEU A 100 -18.20 -7.95 -3.77
N TYR A 101 -17.93 -6.75 -3.25
CA TYR A 101 -17.58 -6.51 -1.85
C TYR A 101 -18.56 -5.48 -1.27
N GLN A 102 -19.53 -5.94 -0.47
CA GLN A 102 -20.65 -5.12 -0.02
C GLN A 102 -20.64 -4.82 1.48
N THR A 103 -19.71 -5.42 2.23
CA THR A 103 -19.56 -5.21 3.68
C THR A 103 -18.10 -5.05 4.05
N ASN A 104 -17.83 -4.43 5.21
CA ASN A 104 -16.46 -4.31 5.72
C ASN A 104 -15.77 -5.68 5.88
N GLU A 105 -16.52 -6.71 6.32
CA GLU A 105 -15.98 -8.06 6.46
C GLU A 105 -15.55 -8.65 5.12
N SER A 106 -16.28 -8.36 4.05
CA SER A 106 -15.95 -8.86 2.72
C SER A 106 -14.67 -8.23 2.14
N LEU A 107 -14.28 -7.04 2.61
CA LEU A 107 -13.01 -6.40 2.23
C LEU A 107 -11.78 -7.12 2.80
N PHE A 108 -11.94 -7.81 3.95
CA PHE A 108 -10.88 -8.53 4.66
C PHE A 108 -11.06 -10.05 4.61
N GLY A 109 -11.79 -10.53 3.61
CA GLY A 109 -12.06 -11.93 3.37
C GLY A 109 -11.24 -12.52 2.22
N ALA A 110 -11.78 -13.58 1.61
CA ALA A 110 -11.19 -14.14 0.40
C ALA A 110 -11.44 -13.21 -0.81
N VAL A 111 -10.45 -13.13 -1.69
CA VAL A 111 -10.64 -12.45 -2.99
C VAL A 111 -11.72 -13.18 -3.78
N HIS A 112 -12.70 -12.43 -4.29
CA HIS A 112 -13.83 -13.02 -5.01
C HIS A 112 -13.35 -13.69 -6.32
N PRO A 113 -13.76 -14.94 -6.62
CA PRO A 113 -13.27 -15.65 -7.82
C PRO A 113 -13.54 -14.95 -9.16
N GLN A 114 -14.60 -14.13 -9.21
CA GLN A 114 -14.98 -13.35 -10.40
C GLN A 114 -14.47 -11.91 -10.32
N ASP A 115 -13.51 -11.61 -9.46
CA ASP A 115 -12.95 -10.26 -9.39
C ASP A 115 -12.15 -9.95 -10.67
N PRO A 116 -12.54 -8.93 -11.44
CA PRO A 116 -11.85 -8.60 -12.70
C PRO A 116 -10.41 -8.12 -12.48
N ALA A 117 -10.01 -7.79 -11.24
CA ALA A 117 -8.65 -7.43 -10.92
C ALA A 117 -7.67 -8.60 -11.09
N HIS A 118 -8.10 -9.86 -10.98
CA HIS A 118 -7.26 -11.04 -11.28
C HIS A 118 -6.66 -11.01 -12.69
N GLU A 119 -7.45 -10.56 -13.66
CA GLU A 119 -7.02 -10.53 -15.06
C GLU A 119 -6.32 -9.21 -15.41
N LYS A 120 -6.73 -8.11 -14.77
CA LYS A 120 -6.25 -6.75 -15.08
C LYS A 120 -4.94 -6.41 -14.43
N LEU A 121 -4.64 -7.02 -13.27
CA LEU A 121 -3.39 -6.76 -12.56
C LEU A 121 -2.26 -7.58 -13.17
N ARG A 122 -1.53 -6.94 -14.07
CA ARG A 122 -0.37 -7.50 -14.75
C ARG A 122 0.86 -6.67 -14.45
N LEU A 123 1.89 -7.30 -13.90
CA LEU A 123 3.19 -6.69 -13.62
C LEU A 123 4.28 -7.24 -14.55
N ASP A 124 3.89 -8.05 -15.53
CA ASP A 124 4.81 -8.74 -16.45
C ASP A 124 5.73 -7.76 -17.20
N ASP A 125 5.22 -6.59 -17.57
CA ASP A 125 6.01 -5.55 -18.24
C ASP A 125 7.18 -5.04 -17.37
N LEU A 126 7.06 -5.14 -16.04
CA LEU A 126 8.15 -4.76 -15.14
C LEU A 126 9.28 -5.80 -15.14
N SER A 127 8.98 -7.07 -15.41
CA SER A 127 9.93 -8.19 -15.28
C SER A 127 11.18 -8.07 -16.15
N THR A 128 11.11 -7.30 -17.23
CA THR A 128 12.21 -7.08 -18.19
C THR A 128 12.95 -5.76 -18.01
N GLU A 129 12.51 -4.91 -17.07
CA GLU A 129 13.03 -3.55 -16.89
C GLU A 129 14.38 -3.52 -16.15
N THR A 130 15.47 -3.36 -16.89
CA THR A 130 16.85 -3.40 -16.38
C THR A 130 17.26 -2.18 -15.55
N PHE A 131 16.52 -1.06 -15.64
CA PHE A 131 16.79 0.15 -14.84
C PHE A 131 16.15 0.13 -13.46
N ILE A 132 15.24 -0.82 -13.17
CA ILE A 132 14.71 -1.07 -11.84
C ILE A 132 15.77 -1.78 -11.00
N LYS A 133 15.92 -1.36 -9.74
CA LYS A 133 16.80 -2.00 -8.75
C LYS A 133 16.03 -2.88 -7.78
N ALA A 134 14.86 -2.44 -7.38
CA ALA A 134 13.96 -3.22 -6.53
C ALA A 134 12.51 -2.76 -6.69
N VAL A 135 11.59 -3.70 -6.51
CA VAL A 135 10.15 -3.49 -6.41
C VAL A 135 9.71 -3.89 -5.01
N TYR A 136 8.97 -3.02 -4.34
CA TYR A 136 8.39 -3.23 -3.01
C TYR A 136 6.89 -3.39 -3.13
N VAL A 137 6.35 -4.48 -2.60
CA VAL A 137 4.92 -4.84 -2.66
C VAL A 137 4.38 -5.10 -1.25
N PRO A 138 3.06 -5.03 -0.99
CA PRO A 138 2.52 -5.35 0.32
C PRO A 138 2.75 -6.82 0.69
N LEU A 139 2.87 -7.12 1.98
CA LEU A 139 2.95 -8.48 2.52
C LEU A 139 1.57 -9.14 2.64
N GLY A 140 0.49 -8.35 2.66
CA GLY A 140 -0.89 -8.81 2.86
C GLY A 140 -1.32 -8.79 4.33
N VAL A 141 -0.70 -7.97 5.17
CA VAL A 141 -1.08 -7.83 6.59
C VAL A 141 -2.49 -7.29 6.73
N GLY A 142 -3.32 -7.96 7.51
CA GLY A 142 -4.72 -7.61 7.72
C GLY A 142 -5.67 -8.25 6.72
N GLY A 143 -5.19 -8.82 5.60
CA GLY A 143 -5.99 -9.63 4.69
C GLY A 143 -6.95 -8.84 3.80
N HIS A 144 -6.69 -7.53 3.56
CA HIS A 144 -7.52 -6.76 2.64
C HIS A 144 -7.39 -7.31 1.21
N VAL A 145 -8.49 -7.52 0.51
CA VAL A 145 -8.52 -8.21 -0.80
C VAL A 145 -7.61 -7.55 -1.84
N ASP A 146 -7.51 -6.22 -1.88
CA ASP A 146 -6.63 -5.50 -2.79
C ASP A 146 -5.15 -5.69 -2.43
N HIS A 147 -4.82 -5.75 -1.15
CA HIS A 147 -3.46 -6.03 -0.69
C HIS A 147 -3.05 -7.45 -1.06
N ILE A 148 -3.94 -8.42 -0.89
CA ILE A 148 -3.72 -9.82 -1.28
C ILE A 148 -3.49 -9.93 -2.79
N LEU A 149 -4.29 -9.25 -3.61
CA LEU A 149 -4.10 -9.24 -5.07
C LEU A 149 -2.74 -8.67 -5.47
N VAL A 150 -2.33 -7.54 -4.87
CA VAL A 150 -1.04 -6.91 -5.18
C VAL A 150 0.13 -7.74 -4.65
N ARG A 151 0.00 -8.37 -3.46
CA ARG A 151 0.97 -9.34 -2.95
C ARG A 151 1.17 -10.49 -3.93
N ASP A 152 0.08 -11.12 -4.37
CA ASP A 152 0.13 -12.30 -5.23
C ASP A 152 0.71 -11.96 -6.62
N ALA A 153 0.41 -10.77 -7.15
CA ALA A 153 1.07 -10.26 -8.35
C ALA A 153 2.58 -10.02 -8.13
N GLY A 154 2.99 -9.57 -6.94
CA GLY A 154 4.40 -9.43 -6.57
C GLY A 154 5.12 -10.77 -6.46
N ILE A 155 4.47 -11.81 -5.92
CA ILE A 155 5.01 -13.17 -5.89
C ILE A 155 5.19 -13.71 -7.32
N HIS A 156 4.17 -13.53 -8.17
CA HIS A 156 4.26 -13.90 -9.57
C HIS A 156 5.42 -13.18 -10.30
N LEU A 157 5.59 -11.88 -10.04
CA LEU A 157 6.72 -11.10 -10.57
C LEU A 157 8.07 -11.67 -10.11
N HIS A 158 8.21 -12.04 -8.83
CA HIS A 158 9.42 -12.68 -8.31
C HIS A 158 9.71 -14.00 -9.03
N ASP A 159 8.68 -14.83 -9.25
CA ASP A 159 8.80 -16.14 -9.91
C ASP A 159 9.21 -16.05 -11.40
N GLN A 160 9.11 -14.88 -12.01
CA GLN A 160 9.65 -14.61 -13.36
C GLN A 160 11.17 -14.34 -13.37
N HIS A 161 11.84 -14.38 -12.21
CA HIS A 161 13.27 -14.10 -12.06
C HIS A 161 13.69 -12.77 -12.71
N PRO A 162 13.09 -11.63 -12.32
CA PRO A 162 13.42 -10.34 -12.91
C PRO A 162 14.86 -9.93 -12.56
N PRO A 163 15.49 -9.00 -13.32
CA PRO A 163 16.85 -8.53 -13.07
C PRO A 163 16.96 -7.58 -11.86
N PHE A 164 15.99 -7.58 -10.97
CA PHE A 164 15.92 -6.76 -9.77
C PHE A 164 15.33 -7.55 -8.59
N GLU A 165 15.46 -6.99 -7.37
CA GLU A 165 14.92 -7.60 -6.16
C GLU A 165 13.43 -7.30 -5.99
N VAL A 166 12.65 -8.28 -5.50
CA VAL A 166 11.27 -8.11 -5.07
C VAL A 166 11.21 -8.25 -3.55
N TRP A 167 10.71 -7.21 -2.89
CA TRP A 167 10.59 -7.10 -1.45
C TRP A 167 9.13 -6.93 -1.03
N PHE A 168 8.77 -7.42 0.16
CA PHE A 168 7.43 -7.29 0.71
C PHE A 168 7.48 -6.41 1.95
N TYR A 169 6.63 -5.37 2.04
CA TYR A 169 6.56 -4.48 3.19
C TYR A 169 5.39 -4.82 4.08
N GLU A 170 5.53 -4.56 5.40
CA GLU A 170 4.44 -4.70 6.37
C GLU A 170 3.52 -3.49 6.29
N GLU A 171 2.25 -3.73 6.03
CA GLU A 171 1.28 -2.67 5.91
C GLU A 171 0.95 -2.07 7.27
N TYR A 172 1.34 -0.83 7.46
CA TYR A 172 0.96 -0.01 8.60
C TYR A 172 -0.35 0.73 8.28
N PRO A 173 -1.36 0.81 9.19
CA PRO A 173 -1.25 0.43 10.61
C PRO A 173 -1.62 -1.03 10.93
N TYR A 174 -1.99 -1.87 9.98
CA TYR A 174 -2.43 -3.26 10.25
C TYR A 174 -1.38 -4.08 11.00
N SER A 175 -0.09 -3.84 10.74
CA SER A 175 1.05 -4.53 11.37
C SER A 175 1.32 -4.12 12.83
N GLU A 176 0.61 -3.13 13.39
CA GLU A 176 0.59 -2.88 14.83
C GLU A 176 -0.02 -4.07 15.60
N ASN A 177 -0.91 -4.82 14.96
CA ASN A 177 -1.45 -6.04 15.51
C ASN A 177 -0.52 -7.22 15.19
N ALA A 178 0.22 -7.68 16.20
CA ALA A 178 1.19 -8.78 16.05
C ALA A 178 0.54 -10.09 15.56
N GLN A 179 -0.73 -10.35 15.89
CA GLN A 179 -1.45 -11.53 15.41
C GLN A 179 -1.71 -11.43 13.91
N LYS A 180 -2.18 -10.28 13.40
CA LYS A 180 -2.39 -10.08 11.96
C LYS A 180 -1.09 -10.21 11.16
N LEU A 181 0.02 -9.72 11.74
CA LEU A 181 1.33 -9.87 11.13
C LEU A 181 1.75 -11.34 11.09
N ALA A 182 1.59 -12.09 12.18
CA ALA A 182 1.89 -13.52 12.22
C ALA A 182 1.02 -14.30 11.21
N GLU A 183 -0.28 -14.03 11.17
CA GLU A 183 -1.19 -14.63 10.20
C GLU A 183 -0.76 -14.38 8.74
N ALA A 184 -0.30 -13.17 8.42
CA ALA A 184 0.21 -12.85 7.08
C ALA A 184 1.49 -13.62 6.74
N GLN A 185 2.38 -13.83 7.72
CA GLN A 185 3.60 -14.63 7.55
C GLN A 185 3.28 -16.11 7.39
N ASP A 186 2.41 -16.66 8.24
CA ASP A 186 2.02 -18.09 8.23
C ASP A 186 1.28 -18.46 6.93
N ASN A 187 0.48 -17.52 6.40
CA ASN A 187 -0.26 -17.70 5.16
C ASN A 187 0.53 -17.29 3.90
N PHE A 188 1.78 -16.82 4.05
CA PHE A 188 2.59 -16.50 2.89
C PHE A 188 3.02 -17.79 2.17
N PRO A 189 2.82 -17.92 0.83
CA PRO A 189 2.92 -19.21 0.14
C PRO A 189 4.37 -19.70 -0.07
N ARG A 190 5.36 -18.95 0.39
CA ARG A 190 6.80 -19.25 0.28
C ARG A 190 7.50 -18.98 1.60
N PRO A 191 8.64 -19.64 1.89
CA PRO A 191 9.49 -19.22 2.99
C PRO A 191 10.00 -17.79 2.78
N ILE A 192 9.92 -16.98 3.84
CA ILE A 192 10.38 -15.58 3.81
C ILE A 192 11.30 -15.27 4.98
N GLU A 193 12.20 -14.32 4.78
CA GLU A 193 13.02 -13.75 5.85
C GLU A 193 12.87 -12.24 5.91
N SER A 194 13.02 -11.67 7.11
CA SER A 194 12.89 -10.23 7.31
C SER A 194 14.24 -9.53 7.37
N VAL A 195 14.25 -8.30 6.86
CA VAL A 195 15.38 -7.36 6.97
C VAL A 195 14.87 -6.05 7.58
N VAL A 196 15.50 -5.60 8.66
CA VAL A 196 15.17 -4.38 9.36
C VAL A 196 16.08 -3.25 8.90
N HIS A 197 15.49 -2.18 8.39
CA HIS A 197 16.20 -0.99 7.94
C HIS A 197 16.05 0.15 8.95
N LYS A 198 17.13 0.45 9.71
CA LYS A 198 17.17 1.57 10.64
C LYS A 198 17.03 2.90 9.91
N GLN A 199 16.24 3.80 10.47
CA GLN A 199 15.91 5.10 9.90
C GLN A 199 16.40 6.25 10.77
N LYS A 200 16.71 7.39 10.16
CA LYS A 200 17.05 8.63 10.89
C LYS A 200 15.76 9.33 11.34
N LEU A 201 15.85 10.07 12.44
CA LEU A 201 14.75 10.92 12.92
C LEU A 201 14.23 11.89 11.84
N SER A 202 15.13 12.43 11.00
CA SER A 202 14.74 13.31 9.90
C SER A 202 13.88 12.62 8.84
N TYR A 203 14.10 11.32 8.61
CA TYR A 203 13.30 10.54 7.65
C TYR A 203 11.93 10.20 8.22
N MET A 204 11.85 9.85 9.51
CA MET A 204 10.57 9.66 10.19
C MET A 204 9.76 10.97 10.20
N ARG A 205 10.37 12.11 10.46
CA ARG A 205 9.69 13.41 10.38
C ARG A 205 9.14 13.70 8.99
N ALA A 206 9.90 13.39 7.95
CA ALA A 206 9.41 13.50 6.57
C ALA A 206 8.22 12.57 6.30
N LYS A 207 8.24 11.32 6.83
CA LYS A 207 7.10 10.40 6.79
C LYS A 207 5.87 10.99 7.48
N TRP A 208 6.00 11.62 8.65
CA TRP A 208 4.87 12.28 9.33
C TRP A 208 4.22 13.35 8.48
N GLU A 209 5.03 14.24 7.87
CA GLU A 209 4.50 15.31 7.01
C GLU A 209 3.86 14.75 5.73
N ALA A 210 4.41 13.68 5.17
CA ALA A 210 3.82 12.99 4.04
C ALA A 210 2.47 12.35 4.41
N ILE A 211 2.39 11.64 5.54
CA ILE A 211 1.12 11.04 6.03
C ILE A 211 0.08 12.12 6.29
N ALA A 212 0.47 13.28 6.84
CA ALA A 212 -0.44 14.39 7.11
C ALA A 212 -1.10 14.98 5.84
N CYS A 213 -0.58 14.68 4.65
CA CYS A 213 -1.20 15.10 3.38
C CYS A 213 -2.47 14.29 3.04
N TYR A 214 -2.66 13.11 3.64
CA TYR A 214 -3.86 12.27 3.43
C TYR A 214 -4.99 12.68 4.38
N GLU A 215 -5.43 13.93 4.27
CA GLU A 215 -6.45 14.52 5.14
C GLU A 215 -7.74 13.67 5.18
N SER A 216 -8.12 13.09 4.04
CA SER A 216 -9.28 12.20 3.92
C SER A 216 -9.14 10.88 4.70
N GLN A 217 -7.92 10.47 5.06
CA GLN A 217 -7.64 9.17 5.69
C GLN A 217 -7.27 9.28 7.17
N ILE A 218 -6.85 10.46 7.65
CA ILE A 218 -6.39 10.65 9.03
C ILE A 218 -7.45 10.17 10.03
N SER A 219 -8.71 10.60 9.87
CA SER A 219 -9.80 10.22 10.78
C SER A 219 -10.18 8.75 10.75
N THR A 220 -9.74 8.00 9.73
CA THR A 220 -9.94 6.55 9.63
C THR A 220 -9.07 5.80 10.64
N PHE A 221 -7.86 6.30 10.91
CA PHE A 221 -6.88 5.60 11.72
C PHE A 221 -6.56 6.30 13.04
N TRP A 222 -6.66 7.63 13.10
CA TRP A 222 -6.25 8.41 14.28
C TRP A 222 -7.21 9.55 14.58
N ALA A 223 -7.38 9.86 15.88
CA ALA A 223 -8.22 10.97 16.28
C ALA A 223 -7.60 12.33 15.92
N THR A 224 -6.27 12.44 15.95
CA THR A 224 -5.53 13.68 15.66
C THR A 224 -4.21 13.39 14.93
N LEU A 225 -3.63 14.43 14.29
CA LEU A 225 -2.27 14.36 13.74
C LEU A 225 -1.21 14.07 14.81
N SER A 226 -1.44 14.52 16.05
CA SER A 226 -0.54 14.21 17.18
C SER A 226 -0.56 12.72 17.51
N ASP A 227 -1.72 12.09 17.47
CA ASP A 227 -1.86 10.66 17.72
C ASP A 227 -1.24 9.85 16.59
N MET A 228 -1.42 10.27 15.34
CA MET A 228 -0.75 9.70 14.19
C MET A 228 0.77 9.71 14.37
N LYS A 229 1.37 10.86 14.70
CA LYS A 229 2.82 10.99 14.89
C LYS A 229 3.34 10.06 16.00
N LYS A 230 2.63 9.96 17.12
CA LYS A 230 2.99 9.09 18.25
C LYS A 230 2.91 7.61 17.86
N SER A 231 1.81 7.21 17.19
CA SER A 231 1.57 5.83 16.77
C SER A 231 2.63 5.37 15.76
N VAL A 232 2.91 6.17 14.72
CA VAL A 232 3.95 5.90 13.73
C VAL A 232 5.33 5.74 14.40
N GLU A 233 5.71 6.66 15.31
CA GLU A 233 6.98 6.57 16.02
C GLU A 233 7.06 5.31 16.90
N ALA A 234 6.02 5.03 17.65
CA ALA A 234 5.96 3.86 18.53
C ALA A 234 6.13 2.56 17.72
N HIS A 235 5.41 2.43 16.60
CA HIS A 235 5.52 1.26 15.73
C HIS A 235 6.93 1.10 15.15
N MET A 236 7.51 2.18 14.62
CA MET A 236 8.89 2.14 14.11
C MET A 236 9.91 1.75 15.16
N ARG A 237 9.72 2.14 16.45
CA ARG A 237 10.56 1.73 17.56
C ARG A 237 10.37 0.28 17.97
N VAL A 238 9.14 -0.26 17.87
CA VAL A 238 8.90 -1.69 18.09
C VAL A 238 9.67 -2.51 17.06
N ILE A 239 9.58 -2.16 15.76
CA ILE A 239 10.33 -2.82 14.69
C ILE A 239 11.85 -2.76 14.94
N GLY A 240 12.35 -1.62 15.34
CA GLY A 240 13.78 -1.34 15.52
C GLY A 240 14.35 -1.74 16.90
N ASN A 241 13.56 -2.38 17.78
CA ASN A 241 13.97 -2.69 19.16
C ASN A 241 14.50 -1.46 19.91
N GLY A 242 13.74 -0.35 19.84
CA GLY A 242 14.07 0.96 20.42
C GLY A 242 14.62 1.98 19.41
N ASP A 243 15.26 1.55 18.36
CA ASP A 243 15.65 2.41 17.23
C ASP A 243 14.44 2.65 16.30
N LEU A 244 14.51 3.71 15.49
CA LEU A 244 13.54 3.92 14.42
C LEU A 244 13.86 2.99 13.25
N ALA A 245 12.90 2.16 12.81
CA ALA A 245 13.11 1.25 11.69
C ALA A 245 11.82 0.94 10.92
N GLU A 246 11.99 0.45 9.72
CA GLU A 246 10.96 -0.18 8.89
C GLU A 246 11.47 -1.55 8.47
N ARG A 247 10.58 -2.55 8.35
CA ARG A 247 10.93 -3.94 8.07
C ARG A 247 10.36 -4.38 6.74
N PHE A 248 11.18 -5.14 6.00
CA PHE A 248 10.85 -5.71 4.71
C PHE A 248 11.14 -7.20 4.72
N TRP A 249 10.47 -7.93 3.87
CA TRP A 249 10.58 -9.37 3.73
C TRP A 249 11.00 -9.72 2.31
N ARG A 250 11.74 -10.80 2.17
CA ARG A 250 12.06 -11.38 0.86
C ARG A 250 11.81 -12.88 0.86
N ILE A 251 11.49 -13.40 -0.30
CA ILE A 251 11.37 -14.85 -0.52
C ILE A 251 12.77 -15.46 -0.42
N LEU A 252 12.85 -16.62 0.22
CA LEU A 252 14.03 -17.46 0.24
C LEU A 252 13.98 -18.40 -0.97
N ASP A 253 15.02 -18.33 -1.82
CA ASP A 253 15.23 -19.22 -2.99
C ASP A 253 15.63 -20.63 -2.57
#